data_e9dc2766afd4d17740b19013ab395b91
#
_entry.id   e9dc2766afd4d17740b19013ab395b91
#
_cell.length_a   1.000
_cell.length_b   1.000
_cell.length_c   1.000
_cell.angle_alpha   90.00
_cell.angle_beta   90.00
_cell.angle_gamma   90.00
#
_symmetry.space_group_name_H-M   'P 1'
#
loop_
_entity.id
_entity.type
_entity.pdbx_description
1 polymer ?
#
loop_
_entity_poly.entity_id
_entity_poly.type
_entity_poly.pdbx_seq_one_letter_code
_entity_poly.pdbx_strand_id
1 'polypeptide(L)'
;MEPYATSDQIWQGALIFSRIGAVLLMLPGIGESYVSPRIRLSLALVVSLALWPVIAGALPGLPATVGGMAGWIIREVIVGLMIGALLRSFLTALATAGEIVALQTTLAFAQTTNPLQASPGTTVSAFLMLLGTTLIFATNTHHLFIAGLVGSYELISPVAPLVTGDFASLAIRTFGDAFMLGVQLSAPLLVFALIFNLASGLVGRVMPSFQVFFAAAPLSILLGLSVFALSLGVVGTVFIDRYRALARIFAGGAGG
;
A
#
# COMPACT_ATOMS: atom_id res chain seq x y z
N MET A 1 5.76 26.93 39.32
CA MET A 1 4.82 26.44 38.28
C MET A 1 5.62 26.35 36.99
N GLU A 2 5.96 25.14 36.58
CA GLU A 2 6.55 24.94 35.26
C GLU A 2 5.53 25.36 34.21
N PRO A 3 5.91 26.10 33.16
CA PRO A 3 4.98 26.42 32.10
C PRO A 3 4.50 25.12 31.44
N TYR A 4 3.21 25.03 31.15
CA TYR A 4 2.51 23.82 30.63
C TYR A 4 3.16 23.21 29.39
N ALA A 5 3.91 23.96 28.59
CA ALA A 5 4.79 23.47 27.54
C ALA A 5 5.83 24.56 27.20
N THR A 6 7.07 24.16 27.00
CA THR A 6 8.10 25.07 26.47
C THR A 6 7.96 25.20 24.95
N SER A 7 8.49 26.29 24.37
CA SER A 7 8.48 26.48 22.92
C SER A 7 9.14 25.32 22.17
N ASP A 8 10.19 24.72 22.75
CA ASP A 8 10.86 23.54 22.17
C ASP A 8 9.97 22.30 22.19
N GLN A 9 9.19 22.09 23.23
CA GLN A 9 8.26 20.95 23.31
C GLN A 9 7.15 21.07 22.27
N ILE A 10 6.59 22.26 22.09
CA ILE A 10 5.57 22.50 21.05
C ILE A 10 6.18 22.28 19.67
N TRP A 11 7.40 22.74 19.44
CA TRP A 11 8.13 22.55 18.20
C TRP A 11 8.38 21.06 17.89
N GLN A 12 8.89 20.32 18.86
CA GLN A 12 9.11 18.87 18.71
C GLN A 12 7.80 18.13 18.40
N GLY A 13 6.72 18.48 19.10
CA GLY A 13 5.39 17.93 18.83
C GLY A 13 4.91 18.20 17.41
N ALA A 14 5.18 19.41 16.88
CA ALA A 14 4.84 19.77 15.51
C ALA A 14 5.63 18.95 14.47
N LEU A 15 6.93 18.71 14.68
CA LEU A 15 7.76 17.87 13.81
C LEU A 15 7.27 16.41 13.81
N ILE A 16 7.02 15.84 14.98
CA ILE A 16 6.50 14.47 15.13
C ILE A 16 5.16 14.36 14.39
N PHE A 17 4.24 15.29 14.64
CA PHE A 17 2.95 15.32 13.99
C PHE A 17 3.06 15.45 12.47
N SER A 18 4.01 16.21 11.95
CA SER A 18 4.24 16.38 10.51
C SER A 18 4.64 15.07 9.84
N ARG A 19 5.59 14.31 10.41
CA ARG A 19 6.00 13.02 9.85
C ARG A 19 4.92 11.96 10.02
N ILE A 20 4.40 11.78 11.23
CA ILE A 20 3.38 10.75 11.52
C ILE A 20 2.10 11.03 10.74
N GLY A 21 1.65 12.29 10.70
CA GLY A 21 0.49 12.68 9.92
C GLY A 21 0.64 12.38 8.44
N ALA A 22 1.80 12.67 7.86
CA ALA A 22 2.10 12.38 6.47
C ALA A 22 2.10 10.86 6.17
N VAL A 23 2.67 10.03 7.05
CA VAL A 23 2.61 8.56 6.94
C VAL A 23 1.17 8.08 6.98
N LEU A 24 0.39 8.51 7.98
CA LEU A 24 -1.00 8.06 8.18
C LEU A 24 -1.92 8.45 7.01
N LEU A 25 -1.62 9.54 6.29
CA LEU A 25 -2.35 9.91 5.07
C LEU A 25 -2.21 8.88 3.94
N MET A 26 -1.09 8.16 3.90
CA MET A 26 -0.80 7.17 2.86
C MET A 26 -1.02 5.73 3.34
N LEU A 27 -1.14 5.52 4.66
CA LEU A 27 -1.17 4.19 5.25
C LEU A 27 -2.44 3.43 4.83
N PRO A 28 -2.31 2.14 4.44
CA PRO A 28 -3.44 1.28 4.13
C PRO A 28 -4.49 1.24 5.24
N GLY A 29 -5.76 1.35 4.85
CA GLY A 29 -6.90 1.32 5.76
C GLY A 29 -7.20 2.64 6.47
N ILE A 30 -6.19 3.47 6.77
CA ILE A 30 -6.36 4.78 7.41
C ILE A 30 -6.39 5.91 6.37
N GLY A 31 -5.51 5.83 5.37
CA GLY A 31 -5.42 6.81 4.27
C GLY A 31 -6.51 6.71 3.21
N GLU A 32 -7.45 5.78 3.35
CA GLU A 32 -8.49 5.54 2.34
C GLU A 32 -9.61 6.58 2.37
N SER A 33 -10.28 6.79 1.24
CA SER A 33 -11.30 7.83 1.06
C SER A 33 -12.53 7.66 1.98
N TYR A 34 -12.82 6.44 2.42
CA TYR A 34 -13.92 6.16 3.36
C TYR A 34 -13.64 6.56 4.81
N VAL A 35 -12.38 6.87 5.16
CA VAL A 35 -12.03 7.39 6.49
C VAL A 35 -12.09 8.91 6.48
N SER A 36 -12.91 9.51 7.36
CA SER A 36 -13.06 10.96 7.38
C SER A 36 -11.74 11.66 7.76
N PRO A 37 -11.45 12.85 7.18
CA PRO A 37 -10.25 13.61 7.49
C PRO A 37 -10.11 13.94 8.99
N ARG A 38 -11.24 14.12 9.68
CA ARG A 38 -11.25 14.39 11.13
C ARG A 38 -10.70 13.23 11.94
N ILE A 39 -11.09 12.00 11.60
CA ILE A 39 -10.60 10.78 12.26
C ILE A 39 -9.09 10.62 12.01
N ARG A 40 -8.64 10.84 10.77
CA ARG A 40 -7.21 10.77 10.43
C ARG A 40 -6.38 11.78 11.20
N LEU A 41 -6.87 13.04 11.27
CA LEU A 41 -6.20 14.10 12.02
C LEU A 41 -6.14 13.80 13.51
N SER A 42 -7.25 13.36 14.10
CA SER A 42 -7.31 13.00 15.52
C SER A 42 -6.37 11.84 15.85
N LEU A 43 -6.36 10.81 14.99
CA LEU A 43 -5.46 9.65 15.16
C LEU A 43 -4.00 10.08 15.04
N ALA A 44 -3.65 10.93 14.06
CA ALA A 44 -2.30 11.46 13.90
C ALA A 44 -1.85 12.22 15.14
N LEU A 45 -2.74 13.05 15.72
CA LEU A 45 -2.45 13.80 16.95
C LEU A 45 -2.22 12.87 18.13
N VAL A 46 -3.12 11.90 18.36
CA VAL A 46 -3.04 10.95 19.47
C VAL A 46 -1.77 10.11 19.36
N VAL A 47 -1.47 9.56 18.19
CA VAL A 47 -0.26 8.76 17.96
C VAL A 47 1.00 9.60 18.15
N SER A 48 1.00 10.86 17.67
CA SER A 48 2.14 11.77 17.85
C SER A 48 2.40 12.09 19.32
N LEU A 49 1.36 12.34 20.09
CA LEU A 49 1.47 12.57 21.54
C LEU A 49 1.93 11.32 22.30
N ALA A 50 1.42 10.16 21.92
CA ALA A 50 1.81 8.89 22.56
C ALA A 50 3.28 8.52 22.29
N LEU A 51 3.78 8.82 21.09
CA LEU A 51 5.16 8.51 20.70
C LEU A 51 6.16 9.63 21.07
N TRP A 52 5.68 10.82 21.42
CA TRP A 52 6.54 11.95 21.78
C TRP A 52 7.62 11.59 22.79
N PRO A 53 7.34 10.99 24.00
CA PRO A 53 8.37 10.73 24.99
C PRO A 53 9.50 9.82 24.48
N VAL A 54 9.24 9.01 23.45
CA VAL A 54 10.22 8.10 22.85
C VAL A 54 11.08 8.82 21.80
N ILE A 55 10.48 9.76 21.06
CA ILE A 55 11.09 10.37 19.85
C ILE A 55 11.72 11.73 20.15
N ALA A 56 11.24 12.46 21.14
CA ALA A 56 11.61 13.87 21.37
C ALA A 56 13.11 14.10 21.50
N GLY A 57 13.85 13.16 22.10
CA GLY A 57 15.31 13.27 22.27
C GLY A 57 16.14 13.24 20.98
N ALA A 58 15.56 12.76 19.87
CA ALA A 58 16.21 12.70 18.57
C ALA A 58 15.95 13.94 17.68
N LEU A 59 15.13 14.89 18.14
CA LEU A 59 14.67 16.01 17.36
C LEU A 59 15.55 17.27 17.58
N PRO A 60 15.69 18.12 16.54
CA PRO A 60 16.39 19.40 16.66
C PRO A 60 15.59 20.39 17.52
N GLY A 61 16.31 21.27 18.23
CA GLY A 61 15.71 22.40 18.93
C GLY A 61 15.05 23.40 18.00
N LEU A 62 14.34 24.36 18.57
CA LEU A 62 13.60 25.39 17.83
C LEU A 62 14.56 26.24 16.97
N PRO A 63 14.36 26.30 15.63
CA PRO A 63 15.18 27.18 14.78
C PRO A 63 14.91 28.65 15.06
N ALA A 64 15.96 29.48 14.93
CA ALA A 64 15.86 30.92 15.15
C ALA A 64 15.07 31.67 14.04
N THR A 65 14.85 31.04 12.88
CA THR A 65 14.21 31.67 11.72
C THR A 65 12.97 30.91 11.28
N VAL A 66 11.95 31.65 10.83
CA VAL A 66 10.70 31.05 10.28
C VAL A 66 10.99 30.18 9.05
N GLY A 67 11.95 30.58 8.21
CA GLY A 67 12.39 29.79 7.06
C GLY A 67 13.00 28.44 7.47
N GLY A 68 13.78 28.43 8.55
CA GLY A 68 14.30 27.19 9.14
C GLY A 68 13.20 26.27 9.66
N MET A 69 12.20 26.83 10.35
CA MET A 69 11.03 26.05 10.82
C MET A 69 10.28 25.41 9.64
N ALA A 70 9.98 26.18 8.60
CA ALA A 70 9.30 25.68 7.42
C ALA A 70 10.11 24.57 6.72
N GLY A 71 11.41 24.74 6.58
CA GLY A 71 12.30 23.73 6.00
C GLY A 71 12.25 22.38 6.74
N TRP A 72 12.29 22.42 8.07
CA TRP A 72 12.20 21.22 8.89
C TRP A 72 10.83 20.53 8.77
N ILE A 73 9.74 21.28 8.81
CA ILE A 73 8.37 20.70 8.64
C ILE A 73 8.23 20.07 7.25
N ILE A 74 8.65 20.76 6.20
CA ILE A 74 8.57 20.23 4.82
C ILE A 74 9.40 18.94 4.71
N ARG A 75 10.57 18.90 5.29
CA ARG A 75 11.41 17.72 5.32
C ARG A 75 10.70 16.53 6.00
N GLU A 76 10.12 16.74 7.18
CA GLU A 76 9.41 15.71 7.93
C GLU A 76 8.18 15.19 7.15
N VAL A 77 7.44 16.09 6.50
CA VAL A 77 6.32 15.73 5.64
C VAL A 77 6.80 14.89 4.44
N ILE A 78 7.86 15.29 3.76
CA ILE A 78 8.42 14.54 2.62
C ILE A 78 8.83 13.13 3.07
N VAL A 79 9.57 13.00 4.16
CA VAL A 79 10.00 11.71 4.71
C VAL A 79 8.77 10.85 5.06
N GLY A 80 7.77 11.42 5.71
CA GLY A 80 6.54 10.72 6.05
C GLY A 80 5.75 10.23 4.81
N LEU A 81 5.61 11.09 3.80
CA LEU A 81 4.96 10.71 2.54
C LEU A 81 5.73 9.60 1.81
N MET A 82 7.06 9.65 1.82
CA MET A 82 7.89 8.60 1.20
C MET A 82 7.69 7.25 1.88
N ILE A 83 7.76 7.19 3.21
CA ILE A 83 7.53 5.96 3.98
C ILE A 83 6.11 5.42 3.71
N GLY A 84 5.10 6.28 3.81
CA GLY A 84 3.71 5.92 3.55
C GLY A 84 3.48 5.42 2.12
N ALA A 85 4.09 6.06 1.12
CA ALA A 85 4.01 5.64 -0.28
C ALA A 85 4.64 4.25 -0.52
N LEU A 86 5.77 3.95 0.12
CA LEU A 86 6.41 2.64 0.04
C LEU A 86 5.52 1.55 0.66
N LEU A 87 4.91 1.80 1.81
CA LEU A 87 3.97 0.88 2.43
C LEU A 87 2.70 0.69 1.58
N ARG A 88 2.22 1.76 0.94
CA ARG A 88 1.06 1.71 0.05
C ARG A 88 1.35 0.96 -1.26
N SER A 89 2.58 1.01 -1.77
CA SER A 89 2.94 0.37 -3.03
C SER A 89 2.63 -1.13 -3.07
N PHE A 90 2.74 -1.83 -1.94
CA PHE A 90 2.39 -3.24 -1.85
C PHE A 90 0.87 -3.51 -1.93
N LEU A 91 0.02 -2.57 -1.53
CA LEU A 91 -1.41 -2.67 -1.84
C LEU A 91 -1.68 -2.53 -3.34
N THR A 92 -0.89 -1.71 -4.05
CA THR A 92 -1.04 -1.61 -5.51
C THR A 92 -0.67 -2.92 -6.22
N ALA A 93 0.13 -3.79 -5.60
CA ALA A 93 0.37 -5.14 -6.09
C ALA A 93 -0.93 -5.96 -6.16
N LEU A 94 -1.78 -5.88 -5.13
CA LEU A 94 -3.09 -6.53 -5.13
C LEU A 94 -4.05 -5.90 -6.17
N ALA A 95 -3.99 -4.58 -6.34
CA ALA A 95 -4.75 -3.91 -7.38
C ALA A 95 -4.32 -4.42 -8.77
N THR A 96 -3.02 -4.47 -9.04
CA THR A 96 -2.46 -4.99 -10.30
C THR A 96 -2.87 -6.46 -10.53
N ALA A 97 -2.78 -7.30 -9.50
CA ALA A 97 -3.24 -8.69 -9.60
C ALA A 97 -4.74 -8.76 -9.94
N GLY A 98 -5.56 -7.93 -9.31
CA GLY A 98 -7.00 -7.86 -9.58
C GLY A 98 -7.33 -7.41 -11.00
N GLU A 99 -6.59 -6.43 -11.54
CA GLU A 99 -6.73 -6.00 -12.93
C GLU A 99 -6.39 -7.14 -13.90
N ILE A 100 -5.28 -7.85 -13.67
CA ILE A 100 -4.88 -8.99 -14.50
C ILE A 100 -5.95 -10.09 -14.44
N VAL A 101 -6.44 -10.43 -13.25
CA VAL A 101 -7.51 -11.42 -13.07
C VAL A 101 -8.77 -11.02 -13.84
N ALA A 102 -9.23 -9.78 -13.71
CA ALA A 102 -10.42 -9.28 -14.37
C ALA A 102 -10.29 -9.30 -15.91
N LEU A 103 -9.11 -8.95 -16.43
CA LEU A 103 -8.81 -9.01 -17.86
C LEU A 103 -8.82 -10.45 -18.38
N GLN A 104 -8.20 -11.37 -17.64
CA GLN A 104 -8.07 -12.76 -18.07
C GLN A 104 -9.40 -13.56 -17.97
N THR A 105 -10.28 -13.15 -17.07
CA THR A 105 -11.60 -13.74 -16.93
C THR A 105 -12.69 -13.03 -17.73
N THR A 106 -12.35 -12.09 -18.60
CA THR A 106 -13.28 -11.24 -19.36
C THR A 106 -14.24 -10.38 -18.52
N LEU A 107 -14.12 -10.39 -17.19
CA LEU A 107 -14.92 -9.56 -16.29
C LEU A 107 -14.72 -8.06 -16.50
N ALA A 108 -13.54 -7.65 -16.97
CA ALA A 108 -13.25 -6.24 -17.28
C ALA A 108 -14.22 -5.68 -18.34
N PHE A 109 -14.68 -6.49 -19.30
CA PHE A 109 -15.63 -6.06 -20.33
C PHE A 109 -17.02 -5.72 -19.74
N ALA A 110 -17.43 -6.35 -18.65
CA ALA A 110 -18.70 -6.05 -18.00
C ALA A 110 -18.74 -4.62 -17.41
N GLN A 111 -17.58 -4.03 -17.13
CA GLN A 111 -17.48 -2.68 -16.55
C GLN A 111 -17.45 -1.58 -17.62
N THR A 112 -17.07 -1.89 -18.86
CA THR A 112 -17.05 -0.92 -19.95
C THR A 112 -18.46 -0.49 -20.38
N THR A 113 -19.49 -1.23 -19.98
CA THR A 113 -20.90 -0.97 -20.37
C THR A 113 -21.54 0.17 -19.59
N ASN A 114 -20.94 0.63 -18.48
CA ASN A 114 -21.49 1.74 -17.69
C ASN A 114 -20.44 2.80 -17.35
N PRO A 115 -20.12 3.71 -18.29
CA PRO A 115 -19.09 4.73 -18.09
C PRO A 115 -19.41 5.76 -16.99
N LEU A 116 -20.68 5.85 -16.55
CA LEU A 116 -21.09 6.73 -15.45
C LEU A 116 -20.75 6.17 -14.06
N GLN A 117 -20.45 4.88 -13.96
CA GLN A 117 -19.99 4.21 -12.74
C GLN A 117 -18.49 3.86 -12.81
N ALA A 118 -17.72 4.54 -13.64
CA ALA A 118 -16.29 4.33 -13.80
C ALA A 118 -15.55 4.61 -12.48
N SER A 119 -15.59 3.65 -11.57
CA SER A 119 -14.65 3.56 -10.47
C SER A 119 -13.27 3.27 -11.07
N PRO A 120 -12.20 3.95 -10.63
CA PRO A 120 -10.87 3.61 -11.08
C PRO A 120 -10.52 2.19 -10.62
N GLY A 121 -10.43 1.25 -11.56
CA GLY A 121 -10.11 -0.14 -11.28
C GLY A 121 -11.31 -1.10 -11.39
N THR A 122 -10.98 -2.38 -11.51
CA THR A 122 -11.98 -3.45 -11.61
C THR A 122 -12.56 -3.84 -10.24
N THR A 123 -13.74 -4.46 -10.24
CA THR A 123 -14.36 -4.99 -9.01
C THR A 123 -13.45 -6.01 -8.32
N VAL A 124 -12.70 -6.80 -9.09
CA VAL A 124 -11.74 -7.78 -8.54
C VAL A 124 -10.56 -7.08 -7.87
N SER A 125 -10.07 -5.99 -8.48
CA SER A 125 -9.02 -5.13 -7.90
C SER A 125 -9.48 -4.54 -6.56
N ALA A 126 -10.68 -3.94 -6.52
CA ALA A 126 -11.26 -3.39 -5.30
C ALA A 126 -11.44 -4.46 -4.21
N PHE A 127 -11.91 -5.66 -4.58
CA PHE A 127 -12.04 -6.79 -3.66
C PHE A 127 -10.68 -7.22 -3.07
N LEU A 128 -9.65 -7.37 -3.90
CA LEU A 128 -8.32 -7.76 -3.43
C LEU A 128 -7.68 -6.68 -2.53
N MET A 129 -7.86 -5.40 -2.85
CA MET A 129 -7.38 -4.31 -1.98
C MET A 129 -8.07 -4.34 -0.61
N LEU A 130 -9.39 -4.56 -0.58
CA LEU A 130 -10.14 -4.68 0.66
C LEU A 130 -9.69 -5.92 1.46
N LEU A 131 -9.52 -7.05 0.79
CA LEU A 131 -9.00 -8.29 1.38
C LEU A 131 -7.60 -8.05 1.99
N GLY A 132 -6.69 -7.44 1.24
CA GLY A 132 -5.34 -7.12 1.72
C GLY A 132 -5.35 -6.21 2.94
N THR A 133 -6.15 -5.15 2.91
CA THR A 133 -6.33 -4.25 4.06
C THR A 133 -6.88 -5.01 5.27
N THR A 134 -7.90 -5.84 5.08
CA THR A 134 -8.47 -6.66 6.16
C THR A 134 -7.44 -7.63 6.74
N LEU A 135 -6.63 -8.28 5.89
CA LEU A 135 -5.57 -9.18 6.33
C LEU A 135 -4.49 -8.46 7.14
N ILE A 136 -4.09 -7.25 6.75
CA ILE A 136 -3.13 -6.43 7.50
C ILE A 136 -3.61 -6.21 8.94
N PHE A 137 -4.89 -5.90 9.12
CA PHE A 137 -5.46 -5.70 10.46
C PHE A 137 -5.70 -7.02 11.19
N ALA A 138 -6.24 -8.03 10.55
CA ALA A 138 -6.53 -9.34 11.14
C ALA A 138 -5.28 -10.09 11.60
N THR A 139 -4.14 -9.88 10.93
CA THR A 139 -2.86 -10.51 11.28
C THR A 139 -1.99 -9.67 12.20
N ASN A 140 -2.52 -8.58 12.79
CA ASN A 140 -1.81 -7.62 13.62
C ASN A 140 -0.56 -6.98 12.96
N THR A 141 -0.45 -7.04 11.64
CA THR A 141 0.66 -6.44 10.88
C THR A 141 0.69 -4.92 11.03
N HIS A 142 -0.45 -4.28 11.35
CA HIS A 142 -0.53 -2.86 11.65
C HIS A 142 0.34 -2.43 12.85
N HIS A 143 0.67 -3.32 13.80
CA HIS A 143 1.62 -3.01 14.86
C HIS A 143 3.04 -2.73 14.33
N LEU A 144 3.41 -3.37 13.21
CA LEU A 144 4.68 -3.06 12.56
C LEU A 144 4.72 -1.64 11.98
N PHE A 145 3.57 -1.04 11.70
CA PHE A 145 3.52 0.37 11.28
C PHE A 145 3.92 1.30 12.41
N ILE A 146 3.41 1.04 13.63
CA ILE A 146 3.73 1.84 14.81
C ILE A 146 5.22 1.70 15.14
N ALA A 147 5.74 0.46 15.14
CA ALA A 147 7.16 0.21 15.32
C ALA A 147 7.99 0.88 14.21
N GLY A 148 7.53 0.80 12.96
CA GLY A 148 8.16 1.45 11.82
C GLY A 148 8.17 2.99 11.89
N LEU A 149 7.14 3.60 12.47
CA LEU A 149 7.12 5.04 12.73
C LEU A 149 8.26 5.45 13.67
N VAL A 150 8.45 4.71 14.77
CA VAL A 150 9.55 4.97 15.72
C VAL A 150 10.90 4.70 15.05
N GLY A 151 11.09 3.52 14.47
CA GLY A 151 12.35 3.12 13.80
C GLY A 151 12.73 4.04 12.63
N SER A 152 11.75 4.71 12.02
CA SER A 152 12.02 5.67 10.96
C SER A 152 12.85 6.88 11.41
N TYR A 153 12.82 7.22 12.69
CA TYR A 153 13.64 8.31 13.24
C TYR A 153 15.10 7.89 13.46
N GLU A 154 15.35 6.61 13.65
CA GLU A 154 16.71 6.04 13.71
C GLU A 154 17.27 5.88 12.29
N LEU A 155 16.48 5.34 11.37
CA LEU A 155 16.88 5.10 9.99
C LEU A 155 17.10 6.41 9.22
N ILE A 156 16.21 7.39 9.44
CA ILE A 156 16.22 8.70 8.78
C ILE A 156 16.22 9.76 9.88
N SER A 157 17.39 9.94 10.48
CA SER A 157 17.54 10.94 11.54
C SER A 157 17.12 12.33 11.04
N PRO A 158 16.31 13.07 11.81
CA PRO A 158 15.93 14.43 11.46
C PRO A 158 17.14 15.35 11.24
N VAL A 159 18.20 15.14 11.99
CA VAL A 159 19.40 16.03 12.01
C VAL A 159 20.39 15.72 10.87
N ALA A 160 20.40 14.47 10.36
CA ALA A 160 21.30 14.08 9.28
C ALA A 160 20.82 14.59 7.90
N PRO A 161 21.70 14.89 6.94
CA PRO A 161 21.29 15.27 5.60
C PRO A 161 20.47 14.14 4.94
N LEU A 162 19.45 14.51 4.17
CA LEU A 162 18.68 13.52 3.40
C LEU A 162 19.54 12.96 2.27
N VAL A 163 19.83 11.66 2.32
CA VAL A 163 20.52 10.94 1.24
C VAL A 163 19.47 10.54 0.19
N THR A 164 19.15 11.49 -0.69
CA THR A 164 18.08 11.32 -1.70
C THR A 164 18.31 10.14 -2.65
N GLY A 165 19.59 9.81 -2.95
CA GLY A 165 19.94 8.69 -3.82
C GLY A 165 19.54 7.32 -3.26
N ASP A 166 19.75 7.10 -1.98
CA ASP A 166 19.39 5.84 -1.31
C ASP A 166 17.87 5.67 -1.26
N PHE A 167 17.15 6.76 -1.00
CA PHE A 167 15.69 6.75 -1.04
C PHE A 167 15.12 6.46 -2.43
N ALA A 168 15.67 7.10 -3.45
CA ALA A 168 15.26 6.84 -4.83
C ALA A 168 15.50 5.37 -5.20
N SER A 169 16.64 4.81 -4.83
CA SER A 169 16.97 3.40 -5.08
C SER A 169 16.02 2.45 -4.34
N LEU A 170 15.71 2.75 -3.07
CA LEU A 170 14.75 1.98 -2.27
C LEU A 170 13.34 2.05 -2.89
N ALA A 171 12.91 3.23 -3.31
CA ALA A 171 11.60 3.41 -3.95
C ALA A 171 11.50 2.60 -5.25
N ILE A 172 12.48 2.69 -6.14
CA ILE A 172 12.50 1.94 -7.40
C ILE A 172 12.44 0.43 -7.14
N ARG A 173 13.23 -0.08 -6.21
CA ARG A 173 13.20 -1.50 -5.83
C ARG A 173 11.84 -1.90 -5.27
N THR A 174 11.30 -1.14 -4.32
CA THR A 174 10.01 -1.45 -3.67
C THR A 174 8.85 -1.44 -4.67
N PHE A 175 8.81 -0.48 -5.59
CA PHE A 175 7.81 -0.47 -6.66
C PHE A 175 8.00 -1.63 -7.66
N GLY A 176 9.23 -1.96 -8.01
CA GLY A 176 9.56 -3.14 -8.83
C GLY A 176 9.10 -4.44 -8.17
N ASP A 177 9.39 -4.61 -6.89
CA ASP A 177 8.97 -5.77 -6.09
C ASP A 177 7.44 -5.85 -5.95
N ALA A 178 6.77 -4.71 -5.75
CA ALA A 178 5.32 -4.64 -5.70
C ALA A 178 4.68 -5.05 -7.04
N PHE A 179 5.21 -4.56 -8.16
CA PHE A 179 4.73 -4.94 -9.48
C PHE A 179 4.95 -6.45 -9.74
N MET A 180 6.16 -6.94 -9.46
CA MET A 180 6.49 -8.37 -9.58
C MET A 180 5.55 -9.23 -8.72
N LEU A 181 5.29 -8.81 -7.50
CA LEU A 181 4.33 -9.48 -6.61
C LEU A 181 2.94 -9.52 -7.24
N GLY A 182 2.44 -8.42 -7.81
CA GLY A 182 1.15 -8.37 -8.50
C GLY A 182 1.04 -9.40 -9.61
N VAL A 183 2.07 -9.52 -10.44
CA VAL A 183 2.15 -10.53 -11.50
C VAL A 183 2.22 -11.95 -10.92
N GLN A 184 3.01 -12.18 -9.88
CA GLN A 184 3.11 -13.48 -9.21
C GLN A 184 1.79 -13.93 -8.60
N LEU A 185 1.04 -13.03 -7.97
CA LEU A 185 -0.26 -13.32 -7.37
C LEU A 185 -1.33 -13.67 -8.41
N SER A 186 -1.21 -13.12 -9.62
CA SER A 186 -2.10 -13.43 -10.75
C SER A 186 -1.66 -14.66 -11.57
N ALA A 187 -0.49 -15.25 -11.30
CA ALA A 187 0.09 -16.33 -12.10
C ALA A 187 -0.85 -17.53 -12.34
N PRO A 188 -1.62 -18.05 -11.36
CA PRO A 188 -2.56 -19.14 -11.62
C PRO A 188 -3.59 -18.80 -12.71
N LEU A 189 -4.05 -17.55 -12.72
CA LEU A 189 -5.01 -17.05 -13.71
C LEU A 189 -4.37 -16.83 -15.09
N LEU A 190 -3.12 -16.38 -15.12
CA LEU A 190 -2.36 -16.24 -16.37
C LEU A 190 -2.17 -17.60 -17.07
N VAL A 191 -1.82 -18.63 -16.29
CA VAL A 191 -1.67 -20.01 -16.82
C VAL A 191 -3.03 -20.53 -17.29
N PHE A 192 -4.09 -20.37 -16.51
CA PHE A 192 -5.44 -20.74 -16.89
C PHE A 192 -5.85 -20.06 -18.21
N ALA A 193 -5.69 -18.75 -18.30
CA ALA A 193 -6.09 -17.98 -19.48
C ALA A 193 -5.31 -18.41 -20.72
N LEU A 194 -4.02 -18.69 -20.60
CA LEU A 194 -3.21 -19.18 -21.71
C LEU A 194 -3.78 -20.52 -22.25
N ILE A 195 -4.01 -21.49 -21.38
CA ILE A 195 -4.56 -22.80 -21.75
C ILE A 195 -5.95 -22.65 -22.35
N PHE A 196 -6.82 -21.83 -21.71
CA PHE A 196 -8.17 -21.61 -22.17
C PHE A 196 -8.24 -20.94 -23.55
N ASN A 197 -7.41 -19.94 -23.79
CA ASN A 197 -7.34 -19.23 -25.06
C ASN A 197 -6.79 -20.13 -26.19
N LEU A 198 -5.79 -20.95 -25.90
CA LEU A 198 -5.29 -21.95 -26.84
C LEU A 198 -6.38 -22.98 -27.21
N ALA A 199 -7.08 -23.50 -26.22
CA ALA A 199 -8.18 -24.45 -26.44
C ALA A 199 -9.31 -23.81 -27.29
N SER A 200 -9.72 -22.58 -26.92
CA SER A 200 -10.74 -21.83 -27.67
C SER A 200 -10.33 -21.54 -29.10
N GLY A 201 -9.04 -21.20 -29.33
CA GLY A 201 -8.51 -20.99 -30.68
C GLY A 201 -8.50 -22.25 -31.52
N LEU A 202 -8.18 -23.40 -30.94
CA LEU A 202 -8.24 -24.70 -31.63
C LEU A 202 -9.68 -25.07 -32.02
N VAL A 203 -10.65 -24.89 -31.09
CA VAL A 203 -12.07 -25.12 -31.38
C VAL A 203 -12.54 -24.21 -32.53
N GLY A 204 -12.20 -22.93 -32.53
CA GLY A 204 -12.54 -22.00 -33.59
C GLY A 204 -11.95 -22.38 -34.95
N ARG A 205 -10.78 -23.04 -34.97
CA ARG A 205 -10.17 -23.54 -36.20
C ARG A 205 -10.89 -24.77 -36.75
N VAL A 206 -11.35 -25.67 -35.89
CA VAL A 206 -12.03 -26.92 -36.24
C VAL A 206 -13.50 -26.66 -36.64
N MET A 207 -14.14 -25.71 -35.96
CA MET A 207 -15.56 -25.37 -36.16
C MET A 207 -15.75 -23.87 -36.48
N PRO A 208 -15.38 -23.40 -37.70
CA PRO A 208 -15.41 -21.97 -38.02
C PRO A 208 -16.82 -21.35 -38.02
N SER A 209 -17.86 -22.17 -38.23
CA SER A 209 -19.26 -21.72 -38.16
C SER A 209 -19.78 -21.52 -36.72
N PHE A 210 -19.06 -22.03 -35.72
CA PHE A 210 -19.44 -21.89 -34.32
C PHE A 210 -18.88 -20.59 -33.76
N GLN A 211 -19.74 -19.74 -33.23
CA GLN A 211 -19.33 -18.49 -32.59
C GLN A 211 -18.68 -18.78 -31.23
N VAL A 212 -17.43 -19.31 -31.27
CA VAL A 212 -16.68 -19.76 -30.09
C VAL A 212 -16.62 -18.69 -29.01
N PHE A 213 -16.48 -17.42 -29.40
CA PHE A 213 -16.36 -16.31 -28.44
C PHE A 213 -17.57 -16.19 -27.50
N PHE A 214 -18.81 -16.33 -28.03
CA PHE A 214 -20.00 -16.19 -27.19
C PHE A 214 -20.21 -17.36 -26.23
N ALA A 215 -19.80 -18.57 -26.63
CA ALA A 215 -19.85 -19.74 -25.75
C ALA A 215 -18.69 -19.78 -24.75
N ALA A 216 -17.50 -19.31 -25.17
CA ALA A 216 -16.29 -19.32 -24.33
C ALA A 216 -16.34 -18.27 -23.21
N ALA A 217 -16.96 -17.11 -23.42
CA ALA A 217 -16.95 -16.03 -22.43
C ALA A 217 -17.59 -16.45 -21.07
N PRO A 218 -18.81 -17.00 -20.99
CA PRO A 218 -19.38 -17.47 -19.73
C PRO A 218 -18.55 -18.57 -19.06
N LEU A 219 -17.97 -19.46 -19.86
CA LEU A 219 -17.14 -20.56 -19.38
C LEU A 219 -15.80 -20.02 -18.81
N SER A 220 -15.19 -19.05 -19.48
CA SER A 220 -13.98 -18.37 -18.99
C SER A 220 -14.21 -17.69 -17.65
N ILE A 221 -15.37 -17.02 -17.47
CA ILE A 221 -15.73 -16.38 -16.20
C ILE A 221 -15.90 -17.44 -15.10
N LEU A 222 -16.68 -18.48 -15.35
CA LEU A 222 -16.95 -19.52 -14.35
C LEU A 222 -15.67 -20.24 -13.91
N LEU A 223 -14.89 -20.73 -14.86
CA LEU A 223 -13.65 -21.45 -14.57
C LEU A 223 -12.57 -20.52 -14.00
N GLY A 224 -12.43 -19.32 -14.55
CA GLY A 224 -11.48 -18.33 -14.07
C GLY A 224 -11.77 -17.92 -12.62
N LEU A 225 -13.02 -17.64 -12.26
CA LEU A 225 -13.40 -17.35 -10.88
C LEU A 225 -13.21 -18.56 -9.95
N SER A 226 -13.40 -19.78 -10.44
CA SER A 226 -13.13 -21.00 -9.66
C SER A 226 -11.62 -21.12 -9.34
N VAL A 227 -10.76 -20.93 -10.32
CA VAL A 227 -9.30 -20.93 -10.13
C VAL A 227 -8.88 -19.79 -9.20
N PHE A 228 -9.47 -18.61 -9.36
CA PHE A 228 -9.22 -17.46 -8.49
C PHE A 228 -9.61 -17.77 -7.04
N ALA A 229 -10.80 -18.30 -6.80
CA ALA A 229 -11.27 -18.66 -5.46
C ALA A 229 -10.35 -19.69 -4.78
N LEU A 230 -9.89 -20.69 -5.51
CA LEU A 230 -8.93 -21.68 -5.01
C LEU A 230 -7.56 -21.09 -4.69
N SER A 231 -7.14 -20.05 -5.41
CA SER A 231 -5.85 -19.37 -5.20
C SER A 231 -5.86 -18.32 -4.09
N LEU A 232 -7.04 -17.86 -3.62
CA LEU A 232 -7.15 -16.73 -2.65
C LEU A 232 -6.38 -16.97 -1.35
N GLY A 233 -6.37 -18.22 -0.83
CA GLY A 233 -5.60 -18.54 0.38
C GLY A 233 -4.10 -18.31 0.20
N VAL A 234 -3.56 -18.75 -0.92
CA VAL A 234 -2.14 -18.55 -1.26
C VAL A 234 -1.83 -17.08 -1.52
N VAL A 235 -2.72 -16.39 -2.25
CA VAL A 235 -2.61 -14.94 -2.50
C VAL A 235 -2.51 -14.17 -1.17
N GLY A 236 -3.40 -14.48 -0.21
CA GLY A 236 -3.40 -13.82 1.10
C GLY A 236 -2.13 -14.08 1.91
N THR A 237 -1.67 -15.32 2.00
CA THR A 237 -0.46 -15.68 2.75
C THR A 237 0.80 -15.05 2.15
N VAL A 238 1.00 -15.20 0.84
CA VAL A 238 2.15 -14.62 0.13
C VAL A 238 2.17 -13.10 0.25
N PHE A 239 1.00 -12.44 0.12
CA PHE A 239 0.89 -11.00 0.29
C PHE A 239 1.32 -10.56 1.69
N ILE A 240 0.79 -11.18 2.75
CA ILE A 240 1.09 -10.80 4.13
C ILE A 240 2.57 -11.03 4.46
N ASP A 241 3.17 -12.12 4.01
CA ASP A 241 4.58 -12.41 4.27
C ASP A 241 5.49 -11.36 3.62
N ARG A 242 5.21 -10.99 2.37
CA ARG A 242 5.95 -9.95 1.65
C ARG A 242 5.73 -8.56 2.27
N TYR A 243 4.50 -8.27 2.67
CA TYR A 243 4.16 -7.01 3.32
C TYR A 243 4.87 -6.83 4.67
N ARG A 244 4.90 -7.90 5.48
CA ARG A 244 5.66 -7.92 6.74
C ARG A 244 7.15 -7.73 6.53
N ALA A 245 7.72 -8.35 5.51
CA ALA A 245 9.13 -8.18 5.18
C ALA A 245 9.47 -6.71 4.88
N LEU A 246 8.62 -6.01 4.11
CA LEU A 246 8.78 -4.59 3.84
C LEU A 246 8.63 -3.73 5.13
N ALA A 247 7.58 -3.98 5.91
CA ALA A 247 7.31 -3.20 7.11
C ALA A 247 8.44 -3.31 8.15
N ARG A 248 9.10 -4.46 8.23
CA ARG A 248 10.26 -4.68 9.11
C ARG A 248 11.48 -3.83 8.76
N ILE A 249 11.65 -3.43 7.50
CA ILE A 249 12.77 -2.54 7.10
C ILE A 249 12.69 -1.22 7.89
N PHE A 250 11.47 -0.70 8.10
CA PHE A 250 11.26 0.54 8.83
C PHE A 250 11.18 0.34 10.35
N ALA A 251 10.83 -0.86 10.80
CA ALA A 251 10.75 -1.16 12.24
C ALA A 251 12.13 -1.26 12.94
N GLY A 252 13.23 -1.03 12.19
CA GLY A 252 14.59 -1.27 12.72
C GLY A 252 14.80 -2.75 12.98
N GLY A 253 15.97 -3.31 12.77
CA GLY A 253 16.24 -4.73 12.98
C GLY A 253 16.07 -5.27 14.42
N ALA A 254 15.08 -4.81 15.15
CA ALA A 254 14.68 -5.28 16.47
C ALA A 254 14.00 -6.65 16.33
N GLY A 255 14.79 -7.70 16.26
CA GLY A 255 14.30 -9.07 16.28
C GLY A 255 15.18 -10.03 15.48
N GLY A 256 16.46 -10.10 15.78
CA GLY A 256 17.27 -11.30 15.56
C GLY A 256 17.16 -12.19 16.76
#